data_3692508ccb363f44fbe5e6356c0ad340
#
_entry.id   3692508ccb363f44fbe5e6356c0ad340
#
_cell.length_a   1.000
_cell.length_b   1.000
_cell.length_c   1.000
_cell.angle_alpha   90.00
_cell.angle_beta   90.00
_cell.angle_gamma   90.00
#
_symmetry.space_group_name_H-M   'P 1'
#
loop_
_entity.id
_entity.type
_entity.pdbx_description
1 polymer ?
#
loop_
_entity_poly.entity_id
_entity_poly.type
_entity_poly.pdbx_seq_one_letter_code
_entity_poly.pdbx_strand_id
1 'polypeptide(L)'
;MSRFMEIKSKDIEKAFEDERRQYFVGNLKKPQHIPFVKSDNAEMGLTAYDKFTGEPAHRHSVAKEYAYVISGRTQYMDLDTREIYEYHAGDFFATFPGTTYVQKS
;
A
#
# COMPACT_ATOMS: atom_id res chain seq x y z
N MET A 1 -10.90 1.59 30.05
CA MET A 1 -10.80 1.92 28.61
C MET A 1 -9.33 2.08 28.22
N SER A 2 -8.91 1.40 27.18
CA SER A 2 -7.56 1.53 26.69
C SER A 2 -7.41 2.80 25.85
N ARG A 3 -6.29 3.52 26.04
CA ARG A 3 -5.94 4.69 25.23
C ARG A 3 -4.99 4.35 24.08
N PHE A 4 -4.62 3.08 23.97
CA PHE A 4 -3.75 2.60 22.92
C PHE A 4 -4.43 1.47 22.16
N MET A 5 -4.31 1.52 20.86
CA MET A 5 -4.63 0.42 19.97
C MET A 5 -3.32 -0.07 19.39
N GLU A 6 -3.09 -1.37 19.42
CA GLU A 6 -1.83 -1.91 18.92
C GLU A 6 -2.04 -3.21 18.17
N ILE A 7 -1.14 -3.47 17.22
CA ILE A 7 -1.09 -4.72 16.47
C ILE A 7 0.35 -5.18 16.51
N LYS A 8 0.59 -6.34 17.08
CA LYS A 8 1.95 -6.87 17.22
C LYS A 8 2.43 -7.47 15.91
N SER A 9 3.74 -7.44 15.71
CA SER A 9 4.35 -7.92 14.46
C SER A 9 3.98 -9.37 14.13
N LYS A 10 3.89 -10.24 15.14
CA LYS A 10 3.51 -11.64 14.93
C LYS A 10 2.11 -11.80 14.34
N ASP A 11 1.19 -10.92 14.72
CA ASP A 11 -0.18 -10.95 14.20
C ASP A 11 -0.23 -10.42 12.78
N ILE A 12 0.58 -9.42 12.48
CA ILE A 12 0.71 -8.90 11.12
C ILE A 12 1.31 -9.97 10.20
N GLU A 13 2.37 -10.62 10.62
CA GLU A 13 3.00 -11.69 9.85
C GLU A 13 2.03 -12.83 9.57
N LYS A 14 1.25 -13.22 10.57
CA LYS A 14 0.25 -14.27 10.42
C LYS A 14 -0.84 -13.87 9.43
N ALA A 15 -1.30 -12.62 9.49
CA ALA A 15 -2.32 -12.12 8.57
C ALA A 15 -1.83 -12.15 7.12
N PHE A 16 -0.54 -11.89 6.89
CA PHE A 16 0.04 -11.94 5.55
C PHE A 16 0.13 -13.34 4.96
N GLU A 17 -0.04 -14.39 5.76
CA GLU A 17 -0.14 -15.74 5.23
C GLU A 17 -1.41 -15.94 4.40
N ASP A 18 -2.48 -15.22 4.74
CA ASP A 18 -3.76 -15.32 4.04
C ASP A 18 -3.90 -14.25 2.94
N GLU A 19 -3.58 -13.01 3.27
CA GLU A 19 -3.67 -11.92 2.29
C GLU A 19 -2.45 -11.04 2.36
N ARG A 20 -1.89 -10.71 1.21
CA ARG A 20 -0.67 -9.92 1.05
C ARG A 20 -0.89 -8.43 1.18
N ARG A 21 -2.08 -8.00 1.56
CA ARG A 21 -2.40 -6.61 1.84
C ARG A 21 -3.25 -6.53 3.09
N GLN A 22 -2.77 -5.78 4.09
CA GLN A 22 -3.47 -5.56 5.34
C GLN A 22 -3.51 -4.06 5.62
N TYR A 23 -4.62 -3.58 6.14
CA TYR A 23 -4.80 -2.17 6.44
C TYR A 23 -4.76 -1.90 7.93
N PHE A 24 -4.14 -0.80 8.31
CA PHE A 24 -4.11 -0.33 9.69
C PHE A 24 -5.12 0.78 9.95
N VAL A 25 -5.43 1.55 8.93
CA VAL A 25 -6.37 2.66 8.99
C VAL A 25 -7.22 2.63 7.73
N GLY A 26 -8.50 2.89 7.85
CA GLY A 26 -9.38 3.01 6.69
C GLY A 26 -10.83 2.75 6.99
N ASN A 27 -11.65 2.85 5.96
CA ASN A 27 -13.07 2.49 6.00
C ASN A 27 -13.24 1.19 5.21
N LEU A 28 -12.85 0.08 5.83
CA LEU A 28 -12.80 -1.21 5.17
C LEU A 28 -14.19 -1.82 5.09
N LYS A 29 -14.54 -2.28 3.90
CA LYS A 29 -15.81 -2.97 3.64
C LYS A 29 -15.70 -4.48 3.73
N LYS A 30 -14.47 -5.00 3.64
CA LYS A 30 -14.20 -6.43 3.77
C LYS A 30 -13.51 -6.70 5.10
N PRO A 31 -13.84 -7.78 5.79
CA PRO A 31 -13.14 -8.14 7.00
C PRO A 31 -11.69 -8.53 6.70
N GLN A 32 -10.82 -8.32 7.67
CA GLN A 32 -9.44 -8.78 7.61
C GLN A 32 -9.05 -9.37 8.97
N HIS A 33 -7.91 -10.02 9.02
CA HIS A 33 -7.50 -10.75 10.23
C HIS A 33 -7.02 -9.84 11.36
N ILE A 34 -6.46 -8.68 11.03
CA ILE A 34 -6.03 -7.73 12.06
C ILE A 34 -7.07 -6.63 12.25
N PRO A 35 -7.17 -6.07 13.46
CA PRO A 35 -8.04 -4.92 13.68
C PRO A 35 -7.48 -3.69 12.95
N PHE A 36 -8.30 -2.68 12.81
CA PHE A 36 -7.89 -1.44 12.15
C PHE A 36 -8.58 -0.24 12.80
N VAL A 37 -8.00 0.94 12.61
CA VAL A 37 -8.59 2.19 13.03
C VAL A 37 -9.51 2.69 11.92
N LYS A 38 -10.78 2.88 12.22
CA LYS A 38 -11.73 3.36 11.22
C LYS A 38 -11.47 4.83 10.90
N SER A 39 -11.40 5.13 9.62
CA SER A 39 -11.28 6.50 9.13
C SER A 39 -11.92 6.62 7.75
N ASP A 40 -12.68 7.70 7.56
CA ASP A 40 -13.27 8.00 6.25
C ASP A 40 -12.36 8.88 5.40
N ASN A 41 -11.31 9.45 6.01
CA ASN A 41 -10.45 10.43 5.36
C ASN A 41 -9.06 9.93 5.03
N ALA A 42 -8.66 8.81 5.60
CA ALA A 42 -7.31 8.28 5.41
C ALA A 42 -7.34 6.77 5.33
N GLU A 43 -6.37 6.22 4.61
CA GLU A 43 -6.16 4.80 4.48
C GLU A 43 -4.66 4.54 4.58
N MET A 44 -4.27 3.60 5.40
CA MET A 44 -2.87 3.21 5.56
C MET A 44 -2.80 1.71 5.69
N GLY A 45 -1.93 1.10 4.91
CA GLY A 45 -1.79 -0.33 4.90
C GLY A 45 -0.37 -0.77 4.58
N LEU A 46 -0.20 -2.07 4.62
CA LEU A 46 1.04 -2.72 4.27
C LEU A 46 0.75 -3.74 3.18
N THR A 47 1.56 -3.73 2.12
CA THR A 47 1.41 -4.66 1.00
C THR A 47 2.73 -5.39 0.77
N ALA A 48 2.65 -6.69 0.55
CA ALA A 48 3.77 -7.50 0.15
C ALA A 48 3.51 -8.07 -1.23
N TYR A 49 4.47 -7.90 -2.14
CA TYR A 49 4.38 -8.44 -3.49
C TYR A 49 5.29 -9.66 -3.61
N ASP A 50 4.81 -10.67 -4.32
CA ASP A 50 5.65 -11.77 -4.73
C ASP A 50 6.56 -11.33 -5.89
N LYS A 51 7.59 -12.12 -6.18
CA LYS A 51 8.52 -11.81 -7.27
C LYS A 51 7.77 -11.67 -8.59
N PHE A 52 8.15 -10.66 -9.37
CA PHE A 52 7.63 -10.44 -10.71
C PHE A 52 6.12 -10.20 -10.78
N THR A 53 5.56 -9.68 -9.71
CA THR A 53 4.15 -9.30 -9.68
C THR A 53 3.99 -7.92 -10.31
N GLY A 54 2.96 -7.76 -11.10
CA GLY A 54 2.58 -6.47 -11.67
C GLY A 54 1.12 -6.20 -11.44
N GLU A 55 0.75 -4.95 -11.39
CA GLU A 55 -0.64 -4.52 -11.30
C GLU A 55 -1.05 -3.86 -12.60
N PRO A 56 -2.33 -4.01 -13.01
CA PRO A 56 -2.82 -3.30 -14.18
C PRO A 56 -2.80 -1.79 -13.95
N ALA A 57 -3.00 -1.02 -15.01
CA ALA A 57 -2.99 0.43 -14.93
C ALA A 57 -4.00 0.95 -13.91
N HIS A 58 -3.55 1.88 -13.09
CA HIS A 58 -4.35 2.50 -12.04
C HIS A 58 -4.41 4.00 -12.22
N ARG A 59 -5.52 4.59 -11.82
CA ARG A 59 -5.66 6.03 -11.75
C ARG A 59 -6.48 6.40 -10.53
N HIS A 60 -5.94 7.30 -9.72
CA HIS A 60 -6.66 7.89 -8.59
C HIS A 60 -7.03 9.32 -8.95
N SER A 61 -8.34 9.60 -9.00
CA SER A 61 -8.82 10.91 -9.42
C SER A 61 -8.78 11.97 -8.33
N VAL A 62 -8.85 11.57 -7.06
CA VAL A 62 -8.97 12.50 -5.94
C VAL A 62 -8.02 12.22 -4.80
N ALA A 63 -7.45 11.03 -4.70
CA ALA A 63 -6.63 10.63 -3.58
C ALA A 63 -5.14 10.81 -3.86
N LYS A 64 -4.40 11.24 -2.83
CA LYS A 64 -2.94 11.18 -2.84
C LYS A 64 -2.51 9.86 -2.22
N GLU A 65 -1.51 9.22 -2.79
CA GLU A 65 -0.90 8.06 -2.20
C GLU A 65 0.50 8.39 -1.69
N TYR A 66 0.81 7.91 -0.51
CA TYR A 66 2.15 7.99 0.05
C TYR A 66 2.64 6.57 0.27
N ALA A 67 3.87 6.30 -0.12
CA ALA A 67 4.43 4.97 -0.01
C ALA A 67 5.87 5.02 0.49
N TYR A 68 6.20 4.06 1.34
CA TYR A 68 7.55 3.84 1.83
C TYR A 68 7.92 2.39 1.56
N VAL A 69 9.05 2.18 0.90
CA VAL A 69 9.51 0.83 0.55
C VAL A 69 10.30 0.27 1.73
N ILE A 70 9.77 -0.75 2.36
CA ILE A 70 10.41 -1.37 3.53
C ILE A 70 11.51 -2.32 3.08
N SER A 71 11.25 -3.13 2.05
CA SER A 71 12.23 -4.10 1.54
C SER A 71 12.01 -4.32 0.04
N GLY A 72 13.05 -4.79 -0.65
CA GLY A 72 12.98 -5.08 -2.07
C GLY A 72 12.98 -3.83 -2.93
N ARG A 73 12.36 -3.95 -4.10
CA ARG A 73 12.26 -2.85 -5.06
C ARG A 73 10.96 -2.92 -5.82
N THR A 74 10.54 -1.79 -6.37
CA THR A 74 9.36 -1.69 -7.22
C THR A 74 9.61 -0.67 -8.32
N GLN A 75 8.93 -0.82 -9.44
CA GLN A 75 8.97 0.12 -10.55
C GLN A 75 7.57 0.64 -10.85
N TYR A 76 7.51 1.92 -11.15
CA TYR A 76 6.29 2.59 -11.59
C TYR A 76 6.55 3.28 -12.92
N MET A 77 5.61 3.21 -13.83
CA MET A 77 5.66 3.98 -15.06
C MET A 77 4.45 4.90 -15.14
N ASP A 78 4.72 6.18 -15.31
CA ASP A 78 3.69 7.17 -15.62
C ASP A 78 3.28 6.99 -17.08
N LEU A 79 2.04 6.62 -17.32
CA LEU A 79 1.57 6.32 -18.68
C LEU A 79 1.42 7.57 -19.55
N ASP A 80 1.30 8.76 -18.95
CA ASP A 80 1.17 9.99 -19.71
C ASP A 80 2.54 10.49 -20.20
N THR A 81 3.54 10.43 -19.35
CA THR A 81 4.90 10.90 -19.69
C THR A 81 5.81 9.79 -20.18
N ARG A 82 5.48 8.54 -19.89
CA ARG A 82 6.27 7.33 -20.13
C ARG A 82 7.57 7.27 -19.34
N GLU A 83 7.68 8.09 -18.29
CA GLU A 83 8.79 8.03 -17.38
C GLU A 83 8.69 6.81 -16.47
N ILE A 84 9.84 6.18 -16.20
CA ILE A 84 9.94 5.02 -15.33
C ILE A 84 10.69 5.44 -14.07
N TYR A 85 10.11 5.09 -12.94
CA TYR A 85 10.69 5.36 -11.62
C TYR A 85 10.94 4.03 -10.92
N GLU A 86 12.12 3.88 -10.35
CA GLU A 86 12.45 2.68 -9.57
C GLU A 86 12.74 3.09 -8.14
N TYR A 87 12.12 2.39 -7.21
CA TYR A 87 12.24 2.65 -5.78
C TYR A 87 12.75 1.41 -5.07
N HIS A 88 13.62 1.64 -4.09
CA HIS A 88 14.28 0.59 -3.32
C HIS A 88 13.99 0.75 -1.84
N ALA A 89 14.37 -0.24 -1.06
CA ALA A 89 14.21 -0.19 0.40
C ALA A 89 14.73 1.13 0.95
N GLY A 90 13.93 1.79 1.77
CA GLY A 90 14.26 3.09 2.34
C GLY A 90 13.77 4.29 1.53
N ASP A 91 13.29 4.09 0.32
CA ASP A 91 12.76 5.18 -0.50
C ASP A 91 11.32 5.50 -0.13
N PHE A 92 10.99 6.77 -0.21
CA PHE A 92 9.63 7.26 -0.10
C PHE A 92 9.19 7.86 -1.43
N PHE A 93 7.94 7.64 -1.79
CA PHE A 93 7.39 8.34 -2.95
C PHE A 93 5.91 8.65 -2.74
N ALA A 94 5.42 9.58 -3.54
CA ALA A 94 4.01 9.97 -3.53
C ALA A 94 3.46 9.96 -4.95
N THR A 95 2.21 9.56 -5.07
CA THR A 95 1.48 9.63 -6.33
C THR A 95 0.34 10.62 -6.17
N PHE A 96 0.28 11.59 -7.06
CA PHE A 96 -0.70 12.67 -6.99
C PHE A 96 -1.94 12.36 -7.83
N PRO A 97 -3.09 12.98 -7.51
CA PRO A 97 -4.33 12.74 -8.23
C PRO A 97 -4.17 12.98 -9.73
N GLY A 98 -4.85 12.17 -10.53
CA GLY A 98 -4.81 12.28 -11.98
C GLY A 98 -3.68 11.53 -12.65
N THR A 99 -2.77 10.96 -11.90
CA THR A 99 -1.68 10.14 -12.46
C THR A 99 -2.20 8.77 -12.85
N THR A 100 -1.95 8.37 -14.09
CA THR A 100 -2.22 7.01 -14.55
C THR A 100 -0.91 6.26 -14.62
N TYR A 101 -0.82 5.13 -13.96
CA TYR A 101 0.44 4.41 -13.83
C TYR A 101 0.25 2.90 -13.87
N VAL A 102 1.34 2.20 -14.17
CA VAL A 102 1.46 0.76 -13.99
C VAL A 102 2.60 0.49 -13.01
N GLN A 103 2.48 -0.60 -12.27
CA GLN A 103 3.44 -0.99 -11.25
C GLN A 103 3.87 -2.43 -11.49
N LYS A 104 5.15 -2.69 -11.24
CA LYS A 104 5.67 -4.05 -11.17
C LYS A 104 6.77 -4.15 -10.12
N SER A 105 6.85 -5.29 -9.52
CA SER A 105 7.84 -5.59 -8.49
C SER A 105 8.81 -6.65 -8.92
#